data_1497ee4c8604fa45074d9448d7ffb797
#
_entry.id   1497ee4c8604fa45074d9448d7ffb797
#
_cell.length_a   1.000
_cell.length_b   1.000
_cell.length_c   1.000
_cell.angle_alpha   90.00
_cell.angle_beta   90.00
_cell.angle_gamma   90.00
#
_symmetry.space_group_name_H-M   'P 1'
#
loop_
_entity.id
_entity.type
_entity.pdbx_description
1 polymer ?
#
loop_
_entity_poly.entity_id
_entity_poly.type
_entity_poly.pdbx_seq_one_letter_code
_entity_poly.pdbx_strand_id
1 'polypeptide(L)'
;MHDHFEWIATAAFGLEGVVARELDRLGIPAKAENGGARFTATFEDAMRANLWLRCADRVLLVMDRFEARSFEELFEGVKALPWEDFITAKTRFPVSGNCARSQLMSIRDCQSITKKAIVERLKSKYRTDWFEESEETVAVSVTLHGDIAQLTLDASGVALNRRGYRTWNGEAPLRETMAAALVSLSPWRPGMPLHDPMCGTGTLMIEAAMRMANRAPGLTRSFAIEEWKNMPTDSFAQIRDDAKAAFTPERIEGISGADIDPQAVELARRHLHQAGLDGKVRFEVADARNCQLEGERGAFLYNPPYGERLSDRKECEALYHEMGLLLRRHPGWSLSAITSHPGFERSFGRRADKKRRFYNGRLECEFMTFGLPKPKKK
;
A
#
# COMPACT_ATOMS: atom_id res chain seq x y z
N MET A 1 -6.83 31.93 0.28
CA MET A 1 -6.17 30.66 0.64
C MET A 1 -5.84 29.94 -0.64
N HIS A 2 -4.66 29.39 -0.80
CA HIS A 2 -4.41 28.55 -1.96
C HIS A 2 -5.28 27.29 -1.81
N ASP A 3 -6.21 27.06 -2.74
CA ASP A 3 -7.11 25.89 -2.68
C ASP A 3 -6.41 24.57 -3.02
N HIS A 4 -5.17 24.62 -3.51
CA HIS A 4 -4.38 23.49 -3.94
C HIS A 4 -3.01 23.43 -3.27
N PHE A 5 -2.67 22.23 -2.80
CA PHE A 5 -1.43 21.92 -2.09
C PHE A 5 -0.66 20.83 -2.83
N GLU A 6 0.62 20.72 -2.58
CA GLU A 6 1.45 19.65 -3.09
C GLU A 6 1.39 18.43 -2.15
N TRP A 7 1.19 17.26 -2.72
CA TRP A 7 1.04 16.00 -2.01
C TRP A 7 1.92 14.90 -2.57
N ILE A 8 2.25 13.91 -1.74
CA ILE A 8 2.91 12.67 -2.15
C ILE A 8 2.13 11.50 -1.59
N ALA A 9 1.68 10.58 -2.45
CA ALA A 9 1.24 9.26 -2.06
C ALA A 9 2.45 8.32 -2.09
N THR A 10 2.96 7.93 -0.92
CA THR A 10 4.16 7.09 -0.82
C THR A 10 3.89 5.65 -1.26
N ALA A 11 4.85 5.01 -1.90
CA ALA A 11 4.71 3.66 -2.42
C ALA A 11 5.99 2.84 -2.21
N ALA A 12 5.85 1.53 -2.10
CA ALA A 12 6.98 0.63 -2.17
C ALA A 12 7.64 0.72 -3.55
N PHE A 13 8.96 0.50 -3.59
CA PHE A 13 9.74 0.53 -4.83
C PHE A 13 9.12 -0.35 -5.93
N GLY A 14 8.96 0.23 -7.12
CA GLY A 14 8.35 -0.41 -8.29
C GLY A 14 6.82 -0.28 -8.36
N LEU A 15 6.17 0.29 -7.34
CA LEU A 15 4.73 0.54 -7.31
C LEU A 15 4.34 2.00 -7.58
N GLU A 16 5.30 2.92 -7.72
CA GLU A 16 5.05 4.35 -7.90
C GLU A 16 4.10 4.63 -9.08
N GLY A 17 4.34 3.98 -10.22
CA GLY A 17 3.47 4.10 -11.40
C GLY A 17 2.11 3.39 -11.23
N VAL A 18 1.95 2.49 -10.25
CA VAL A 18 0.64 1.91 -9.92
C VAL A 18 -0.18 2.92 -9.14
N VAL A 19 0.43 3.55 -8.13
CA VAL A 19 -0.21 4.59 -7.31
C VAL A 19 -0.59 5.81 -8.15
N ALA A 20 0.29 6.28 -9.05
CA ALA A 20 -0.03 7.37 -9.96
C ALA A 20 -1.28 7.06 -10.80
N ARG A 21 -1.39 5.85 -11.37
CA ARG A 21 -2.59 5.42 -12.11
C ARG A 21 -3.85 5.28 -11.22
N GLU A 22 -3.70 4.99 -9.93
CA GLU A 22 -4.85 4.98 -9.01
C GLU A 22 -5.35 6.41 -8.79
N LEU A 23 -4.46 7.38 -8.59
CA LEU A 23 -4.80 8.81 -8.49
C LEU A 23 -5.46 9.34 -9.77
N ASP A 24 -4.89 9.03 -10.95
CA ASP A 24 -5.49 9.42 -12.23
C ASP A 24 -6.94 8.91 -12.39
N ARG A 25 -7.22 7.67 -11.93
CA ARG A 25 -8.59 7.11 -11.94
C ARG A 25 -9.56 7.81 -10.98
N LEU A 26 -9.04 8.45 -9.94
CA LEU A 26 -9.80 9.31 -9.05
C LEU A 26 -10.01 10.72 -9.60
N GLY A 27 -9.49 11.01 -10.81
CA GLY A 27 -9.49 12.34 -11.40
C GLY A 27 -8.45 13.28 -10.81
N ILE A 28 -7.43 12.74 -10.14
CA ILE A 28 -6.33 13.47 -9.50
C ILE A 28 -5.06 13.21 -10.32
N PRO A 29 -4.66 14.12 -11.24
CA PRO A 29 -3.48 13.92 -12.06
C PRO A 29 -2.22 13.80 -11.22
N ALA A 30 -1.42 12.74 -11.45
CA ALA A 30 -0.25 12.45 -10.63
C ALA A 30 0.95 12.01 -11.45
N LYS A 31 2.14 12.36 -10.98
CA LYS A 31 3.42 11.96 -11.56
C LYS A 31 4.15 10.98 -10.66
N ALA A 32 4.47 9.81 -11.20
CA ALA A 32 5.31 8.85 -10.49
C ALA A 32 6.73 9.40 -10.35
N GLU A 33 7.26 9.31 -9.13
CA GLU A 33 8.64 9.66 -8.79
C GLU A 33 9.21 8.63 -7.81
N ASN A 34 10.51 8.71 -7.51
CA ASN A 34 11.14 7.78 -6.58
C ASN A 34 10.47 7.85 -5.19
N GLY A 35 9.92 6.71 -4.74
CA GLY A 35 9.26 6.56 -3.45
C GLY A 35 7.75 6.88 -3.42
N GLY A 36 7.13 7.26 -4.55
CA GLY A 36 5.69 7.50 -4.59
C GLY A 36 5.14 8.16 -5.85
N ALA A 37 3.99 8.80 -5.71
CA ALA A 37 3.35 9.60 -6.74
C ALA A 37 3.07 11.00 -6.19
N ARG A 38 3.55 12.03 -6.90
CA ARG A 38 3.35 13.43 -6.56
C ARG A 38 2.16 13.98 -7.31
N PHE A 39 1.35 14.82 -6.64
CA PHE A 39 0.16 15.45 -7.21
C PHE A 39 -0.13 16.78 -6.52
N THR A 40 -0.91 17.63 -7.19
CA THR A 40 -1.40 18.91 -6.65
C THR A 40 -2.91 18.81 -6.52
N ALA A 41 -3.45 19.06 -5.32
CA ALA A 41 -4.85 18.76 -5.01
C ALA A 41 -5.36 19.54 -3.80
N THR A 42 -6.67 19.55 -3.61
CA THR A 42 -7.36 20.10 -2.43
C THR A 42 -7.27 19.14 -1.24
N PHE A 43 -7.75 19.56 -0.06
CA PHE A 43 -7.89 18.67 1.10
C PHE A 43 -8.91 17.57 0.87
N GLU A 44 -10.00 17.86 0.15
CA GLU A 44 -11.02 16.88 -0.24
C GLU A 44 -10.44 15.80 -1.15
N ASP A 45 -9.60 16.18 -2.11
CA ASP A 45 -8.92 15.22 -2.98
C ASP A 45 -7.91 14.36 -2.20
N ALA A 46 -7.19 14.96 -1.25
CA ALA A 46 -6.29 14.22 -0.36
C ALA A 46 -7.06 13.25 0.55
N MET A 47 -8.25 13.64 1.01
CA MET A 47 -9.15 12.75 1.75
C MET A 47 -9.63 11.58 0.86
N ARG A 48 -10.04 11.87 -0.40
CA ARG A 48 -10.39 10.83 -1.37
C ARG A 48 -9.21 9.90 -1.66
N ALA A 49 -8.00 10.46 -1.79
CA ALA A 49 -6.78 9.66 -1.97
C ALA A 49 -6.53 8.72 -0.77
N ASN A 50 -6.62 9.21 0.48
CA ASN A 50 -6.51 8.38 1.68
C ASN A 50 -7.55 7.25 1.71
N LEU A 51 -8.78 7.55 1.32
CA LEU A 51 -9.90 6.62 1.35
C LEU A 51 -9.80 5.52 0.26
N TRP A 52 -9.36 5.88 -0.95
CA TRP A 52 -9.46 5.02 -2.13
C TRP A 52 -8.16 4.38 -2.59
N LEU A 53 -6.98 4.93 -2.24
CA LEU A 53 -5.70 4.36 -2.65
C LEU A 53 -5.50 2.96 -2.04
N ARG A 54 -5.26 1.99 -2.91
CA ARG A 54 -5.05 0.59 -2.54
C ARG A 54 -3.58 0.24 -2.38
N CYS A 55 -2.73 0.88 -3.19
CA CYS A 55 -1.32 0.52 -3.34
C CYS A 55 -0.36 1.50 -2.65
N ALA A 56 -0.86 2.65 -2.17
CA ALA A 56 -0.06 3.61 -1.42
C ALA A 56 0.05 3.25 0.07
N ASP A 57 1.18 3.58 0.68
CA ASP A 57 1.40 3.38 2.10
C ASP A 57 0.94 4.56 2.95
N ARG A 58 1.07 5.81 2.44
CA ARG A 58 0.65 7.06 3.08
C ARG A 58 0.35 8.14 2.05
N VAL A 59 -0.45 9.13 2.45
CA VAL A 59 -0.63 10.41 1.77
C VAL A 59 -0.02 11.48 2.64
N LEU A 60 0.94 12.23 2.11
CA LEU A 60 1.70 13.25 2.82
C LEU A 60 1.48 14.61 2.17
N LEU A 61 1.16 15.63 2.96
CA LEU A 61 1.20 17.03 2.53
C LEU A 61 2.65 17.50 2.50
N VAL A 62 3.10 18.08 1.39
CA VAL A 62 4.43 18.69 1.28
C VAL A 62 4.33 20.14 1.75
N MET A 63 5.01 20.45 2.84
CA MET A 63 5.11 21.83 3.35
C MET A 63 6.06 22.68 2.52
N ASP A 64 7.24 22.14 2.22
CA ASP A 64 8.23 22.77 1.34
C ASP A 64 9.40 21.82 1.03
N ARG A 65 10.23 22.23 0.07
CA ARG A 65 11.50 21.60 -0.30
C ARG A 65 12.55 22.71 -0.51
N PHE A 66 13.64 22.61 0.23
CA PHE A 66 14.73 23.58 0.15
C PHE A 66 16.09 22.91 0.36
N GLU A 67 17.16 23.58 -0.10
CA GLU A 67 18.52 23.12 0.13
C GLU A 67 18.92 23.34 1.58
N ALA A 68 19.54 22.31 2.20
CA ALA A 68 20.06 22.37 3.56
C ALA A 68 21.33 21.52 3.69
N ARG A 69 22.49 22.21 3.68
CA ARG A 69 23.81 21.60 3.84
C ARG A 69 24.35 21.74 5.26
N SER A 70 23.72 22.59 6.06
CA SER A 70 24.05 22.83 7.46
C SER A 70 22.82 22.74 8.34
N PHE A 71 23.02 22.53 9.64
CA PHE A 71 21.93 22.55 10.63
C PHE A 71 21.29 23.94 10.75
N GLU A 72 22.03 25.00 10.48
CA GLU A 72 21.50 26.36 10.49
C GLU A 72 20.57 26.61 9.31
N GLU A 73 20.96 26.19 8.09
CA GLU A 73 20.10 26.24 6.90
C GLU A 73 18.83 25.41 7.09
N LEU A 74 18.94 24.20 7.66
CA LEU A 74 17.77 23.38 8.00
C LEU A 74 16.86 24.09 9.00
N PHE A 75 17.43 24.67 10.08
CA PHE A 75 16.67 25.37 11.11
C PHE A 75 15.89 26.57 10.54
N GLU A 76 16.56 27.45 9.80
CA GLU A 76 15.91 28.65 9.25
C GLU A 76 14.89 28.30 8.18
N GLY A 77 15.17 27.35 7.30
CA GLY A 77 14.22 26.87 6.31
C GLY A 77 12.94 26.30 6.95
N VAL A 78 13.09 25.46 7.96
CA VAL A 78 11.94 24.89 8.72
C VAL A 78 11.17 25.99 9.46
N LYS A 79 11.84 26.91 10.12
CA LYS A 79 11.22 28.00 10.89
C LYS A 79 10.44 28.98 10.00
N ALA A 80 10.82 29.15 8.74
CA ALA A 80 10.12 30.02 7.80
C ALA A 80 8.71 29.52 7.42
N LEU A 81 8.42 28.21 7.58
CA LEU A 81 7.16 27.61 7.17
C LEU A 81 5.98 28.01 8.07
N PRO A 82 4.74 28.04 7.53
CA PRO A 82 3.54 28.47 8.26
C PRO A 82 2.95 27.33 9.11
N TRP A 83 3.68 26.86 10.11
CA TRP A 83 3.26 25.74 10.96
C TRP A 83 1.96 25.99 11.71
N GLU A 84 1.68 27.25 12.03
CA GLU A 84 0.46 27.70 12.72
C GLU A 84 -0.84 27.42 11.94
N ASP A 85 -0.75 27.15 10.65
CA ASP A 85 -1.91 26.78 9.83
C ASP A 85 -2.41 25.37 10.16
N PHE A 86 -1.52 24.49 10.65
CA PHE A 86 -1.80 23.09 10.95
C PHE A 86 -1.62 22.73 12.42
N ILE A 87 -0.76 23.43 13.17
CA ILE A 87 -0.37 23.10 14.54
C ILE A 87 -0.86 24.20 15.47
N THR A 88 -1.70 23.83 16.44
CA THR A 88 -2.17 24.71 17.52
C THR A 88 -1.17 24.74 18.68
N ALA A 89 -1.45 25.49 19.74
CA ALA A 89 -0.63 25.49 20.96
C ALA A 89 -0.73 24.15 21.73
N LYS A 90 -1.72 23.29 21.43
CA LYS A 90 -1.99 22.02 22.11
C LYS A 90 -1.78 20.80 21.23
N THR A 91 -1.58 20.98 19.93
CA THR A 91 -1.34 19.89 18.98
C THR A 91 -0.06 19.14 19.33
N ARG A 92 -0.13 17.81 19.36
CA ARG A 92 1.05 16.95 19.43
C ARG A 92 1.69 16.82 18.07
N PHE A 93 2.99 17.15 17.93
CA PHE A 93 3.69 17.07 16.64
C PHE A 93 5.02 16.30 16.74
N PRO A 94 4.97 14.97 16.71
CA PRO A 94 6.17 14.15 16.65
C PRO A 94 6.89 14.36 15.32
N VAL A 95 8.24 14.44 15.38
CA VAL A 95 9.08 14.60 14.18
C VAL A 95 9.81 13.30 13.91
N SER A 96 9.57 12.72 12.74
CA SER A 96 10.33 11.61 12.19
C SER A 96 11.31 12.11 11.12
N GLY A 97 12.30 11.30 10.74
CA GLY A 97 13.25 11.73 9.71
C GLY A 97 13.96 10.59 9.01
N ASN A 98 14.52 10.91 7.85
CA ASN A 98 15.40 10.07 7.09
C ASN A 98 16.45 10.92 6.37
N CYS A 99 17.71 10.46 6.36
CA CYS A 99 18.81 11.15 5.70
C CYS A 99 19.55 10.16 4.79
N ALA A 100 19.80 10.57 3.54
CA ALA A 100 20.55 9.78 2.59
C ALA A 100 21.30 10.68 1.61
N ARG A 101 22.58 10.38 1.34
CA ARG A 101 23.42 11.09 0.36
C ARG A 101 23.45 12.62 0.57
N SER A 102 23.45 13.07 1.82
CA SER A 102 23.45 14.48 2.22
C SER A 102 24.59 14.76 3.18
N GLN A 103 24.99 16.02 3.31
CA GLN A 103 25.99 16.44 4.30
C GLN A 103 25.46 16.22 5.73
N LEU A 104 24.16 16.46 5.93
CA LEU A 104 23.47 16.18 7.18
C LEU A 104 23.05 14.69 7.21
N MET A 105 23.80 13.85 7.95
CA MET A 105 23.59 12.41 8.01
C MET A 105 22.99 11.94 9.33
N SER A 106 23.06 12.75 10.40
CA SER A 106 22.50 12.41 11.70
C SER A 106 20.99 12.60 11.70
N ILE A 107 20.25 11.50 11.55
CA ILE A 107 18.77 11.52 11.58
C ILE A 107 18.27 12.15 12.88
N ARG A 108 18.84 11.78 14.02
CA ARG A 108 18.45 12.27 15.34
C ARG A 108 18.62 13.79 15.46
N ASP A 109 19.75 14.33 14.96
CA ASP A 109 20.01 15.77 15.04
C ASP A 109 19.08 16.53 14.08
N CYS A 110 18.88 16.03 12.86
CA CYS A 110 17.91 16.63 11.93
C CYS A 110 16.48 16.67 12.52
N GLN A 111 16.03 15.61 13.18
CA GLN A 111 14.73 15.59 13.87
C GLN A 111 14.68 16.62 15.01
N SER A 112 15.72 16.69 15.84
CA SER A 112 15.80 17.63 16.96
C SER A 112 15.83 19.08 16.49
N ILE A 113 16.60 19.41 15.47
CA ILE A 113 16.68 20.72 14.85
C ILE A 113 15.34 21.12 14.23
N THR A 114 14.71 20.20 13.49
CA THR A 114 13.37 20.41 12.92
C THR A 114 12.33 20.69 14.02
N LYS A 115 12.28 19.87 15.08
CA LYS A 115 11.37 20.08 16.22
C LYS A 115 11.61 21.46 16.85
N LYS A 116 12.87 21.82 17.10
CA LYS A 116 13.24 23.12 17.69
C LYS A 116 12.80 24.29 16.81
N ALA A 117 13.02 24.22 15.50
CA ALA A 117 12.65 25.29 14.55
C ALA A 117 11.12 25.50 14.52
N ILE A 118 10.33 24.41 14.53
CA ILE A 118 8.87 24.48 14.62
C ILE A 118 8.45 25.15 15.93
N VAL A 119 9.01 24.75 17.07
CA VAL A 119 8.72 25.34 18.37
C VAL A 119 9.02 26.85 18.38
N GLU A 120 10.18 27.27 17.87
CA GLU A 120 10.54 28.71 17.81
C GLU A 120 9.57 29.51 16.92
N ARG A 121 9.12 28.95 15.80
CA ARG A 121 8.07 29.57 14.98
C ARG A 121 6.77 29.74 15.77
N LEU A 122 6.30 28.65 16.39
CA LEU A 122 5.02 28.63 17.12
C LEU A 122 5.04 29.52 18.36
N LYS A 123 6.17 29.64 19.08
CA LYS A 123 6.34 30.59 20.20
C LYS A 123 6.03 32.00 19.76
N SER A 124 6.57 32.43 18.62
CA SER A 124 6.34 33.77 18.10
C SER A 124 4.88 34.03 17.73
N LYS A 125 4.14 33.01 17.30
CA LYS A 125 2.73 33.10 16.88
C LYS A 125 1.75 33.02 18.04
N TYR A 126 1.96 32.05 18.96
CA TYR A 126 1.04 31.81 20.08
C TYR A 126 1.42 32.56 21.36
N ARG A 127 2.58 33.22 21.40
CA ARG A 127 3.12 33.96 22.55
C ARG A 127 3.16 33.08 23.79
N THR A 128 3.59 31.84 23.67
CA THR A 128 3.74 30.84 24.72
C THR A 128 5.10 30.17 24.64
N ASP A 129 5.68 29.87 25.80
CA ASP A 129 6.93 29.10 25.86
C ASP A 129 6.71 27.61 26.12
N TRP A 130 5.44 27.22 26.35
CA TRP A 130 5.07 25.84 26.66
C TRP A 130 3.98 25.33 25.70
N PHE A 131 4.18 24.13 25.17
CA PHE A 131 3.23 23.40 24.33
C PHE A 131 2.81 22.13 25.05
N GLU A 132 1.51 21.99 25.32
CA GLU A 132 0.96 20.92 26.16
C GLU A 132 0.95 19.56 25.47
N GLU A 133 0.90 19.54 24.12
CA GLU A 133 0.83 18.34 23.27
C GLU A 133 -0.29 17.36 23.73
N SER A 134 -1.47 17.87 24.08
CA SER A 134 -2.59 17.16 24.71
C SER A 134 -3.76 16.85 23.76
N GLU A 135 -3.78 17.45 22.57
CA GLU A 135 -4.87 17.30 21.59
C GLU A 135 -4.44 16.42 20.40
N GLU A 136 -4.97 16.69 19.22
CA GLU A 136 -4.73 15.94 17.98
C GLU A 136 -3.25 15.81 17.64
N THR A 137 -2.93 14.82 16.82
CA THR A 137 -1.55 14.57 16.39
C THR A 137 -1.34 14.95 14.93
N VAL A 138 -0.44 15.90 14.67
CA VAL A 138 0.08 16.24 13.35
C VAL A 138 1.52 15.72 13.23
N ALA A 139 1.69 14.55 12.63
CA ALA A 139 3.00 13.95 12.49
C ALA A 139 3.81 14.63 11.37
N VAL A 140 4.98 15.15 11.73
CA VAL A 140 5.92 15.82 10.82
C VAL A 140 7.00 14.84 10.40
N SER A 141 7.41 14.91 9.12
CA SER A 141 8.60 14.18 8.66
C SER A 141 9.56 15.11 7.93
N VAL A 142 10.86 14.99 8.25
CA VAL A 142 11.96 15.63 7.53
C VAL A 142 12.76 14.58 6.78
N THR A 143 12.82 14.72 5.46
CA THR A 143 13.63 13.82 4.61
C THR A 143 14.71 14.63 3.93
N LEU A 144 15.98 14.26 4.14
CA LEU A 144 17.12 14.84 3.42
C LEU A 144 17.64 13.84 2.39
N HIS A 145 17.69 14.28 1.15
CA HIS A 145 18.27 13.50 0.07
C HIS A 145 19.02 14.40 -0.92
N GLY A 146 20.34 14.18 -1.09
CA GLY A 146 21.16 15.02 -1.96
C GLY A 146 21.15 16.49 -1.53
N ASP A 147 21.26 16.75 -0.22
CA ASP A 147 21.21 18.08 0.42
C ASP A 147 19.89 18.86 0.24
N ILE A 148 18.85 18.21 -0.26
CA ILE A 148 17.49 18.77 -0.30
C ILE A 148 16.69 18.26 0.89
N ALA A 149 16.26 19.17 1.76
CA ALA A 149 15.31 18.90 2.83
C ALA A 149 13.89 19.00 2.27
N GLN A 150 13.06 18.00 2.58
CA GLN A 150 11.63 18.00 2.30
C GLN A 150 10.88 17.81 3.62
N LEU A 151 9.98 18.75 3.92
CA LEU A 151 9.11 18.73 5.11
C LEU A 151 7.73 18.27 4.69
N THR A 152 7.17 17.27 5.42
CA THR A 152 5.82 16.76 5.14
C THR A 152 5.01 16.57 6.40
N LEU A 153 3.67 16.67 6.28
CA LEU A 153 2.71 16.28 7.29
C LEU A 153 1.99 14.99 6.85
N ASP A 154 1.83 14.05 7.77
CA ASP A 154 1.18 12.77 7.50
C ASP A 154 -0.34 12.88 7.60
N ALA A 155 -1.02 12.94 6.46
CA ALA A 155 -2.47 12.99 6.36
C ALA A 155 -3.15 11.65 6.64
N SER A 156 -2.42 10.54 6.57
CA SER A 156 -2.96 9.19 6.76
C SER A 156 -3.03 8.76 8.22
N GLY A 157 -2.05 9.16 9.04
CA GLY A 157 -1.89 8.72 10.43
C GLY A 157 -1.39 7.28 10.51
N VAL A 158 -2.27 6.31 10.77
CA VAL A 158 -1.94 4.89 10.64
C VAL A 158 -1.72 4.55 9.17
N ALA A 159 -0.68 3.76 8.84
CA ALA A 159 -0.34 3.44 7.45
C ALA A 159 -1.51 2.78 6.71
N LEU A 160 -1.67 3.09 5.41
CA LEU A 160 -2.83 2.69 4.62
C LEU A 160 -2.95 1.17 4.41
N ASN A 161 -1.85 0.41 4.50
CA ASN A 161 -1.92 -1.05 4.47
C ASN A 161 -2.77 -1.61 5.63
N ARG A 162 -2.84 -0.95 6.76
CA ARG A 162 -3.68 -1.37 7.88
C ARG A 162 -5.14 -1.03 7.61
N ARG A 163 -5.82 -1.88 6.81
CA ARG A 163 -7.23 -1.73 6.42
C ARG A 163 -8.21 -1.92 7.57
N GLY A 164 -7.79 -2.58 8.66
CA GLY A 164 -8.64 -2.93 9.80
C GLY A 164 -9.21 -4.35 9.77
N TYR A 165 -9.20 -5.03 8.63
CA TYR A 165 -9.72 -6.41 8.56
C TYR A 165 -8.75 -7.47 9.07
N ARG A 166 -7.44 -7.20 9.12
CA ARG A 166 -6.43 -8.13 9.62
C ARG A 166 -6.08 -7.81 11.06
N THR A 167 -6.65 -8.55 12.00
CA THR A 167 -6.39 -8.42 13.44
C THR A 167 -5.43 -9.46 13.98
N TRP A 168 -5.19 -10.54 13.23
CA TRP A 168 -4.29 -11.63 13.58
C TRP A 168 -3.19 -11.75 12.53
N ASN A 169 -1.95 -11.81 12.99
CA ASN A 169 -0.80 -11.93 12.11
C ASN A 169 -0.32 -13.38 12.12
N GLY A 170 -0.33 -14.03 10.95
CA GLY A 170 0.47 -15.21 10.69
C GLY A 170 1.96 -14.84 10.52
N GLU A 171 2.82 -15.82 10.29
CA GLU A 171 4.24 -15.58 9.98
C GLU A 171 4.38 -14.76 8.67
N ALA A 172 5.02 -13.60 8.76
CA ALA A 172 5.41 -12.70 7.66
C ALA A 172 4.38 -12.53 6.50
N PRO A 173 3.14 -12.12 6.78
CA PRO A 173 2.12 -12.01 5.75
C PRO A 173 2.44 -10.86 4.76
N LEU A 174 2.06 -11.06 3.49
CA LEU A 174 2.11 -10.01 2.48
C LEU A 174 1.32 -8.78 2.94
N ARG A 175 1.90 -7.57 2.81
CA ARG A 175 1.17 -6.34 3.13
C ARG A 175 -0.01 -6.15 2.20
N GLU A 176 -1.10 -5.61 2.70
CA GLU A 176 -2.34 -5.38 1.95
C GLU A 176 -2.11 -4.46 0.74
N THR A 177 -1.28 -3.42 0.87
CA THR A 177 -0.92 -2.53 -0.24
C THR A 177 -0.15 -3.26 -1.35
N MET A 178 0.73 -4.18 -0.98
CA MET A 178 1.42 -5.04 -1.94
C MET A 178 0.45 -6.03 -2.59
N ALA A 179 -0.40 -6.69 -1.81
CA ALA A 179 -1.42 -7.61 -2.33
C ALA A 179 -2.34 -6.92 -3.35
N ALA A 180 -2.85 -5.73 -3.03
CA ALA A 180 -3.65 -4.91 -3.95
C ALA A 180 -2.91 -4.57 -5.24
N ALA A 181 -1.60 -4.27 -5.14
CA ALA A 181 -0.76 -4.01 -6.30
C ALA A 181 -0.58 -5.24 -7.18
N LEU A 182 -0.35 -6.42 -6.59
CA LEU A 182 -0.23 -7.68 -7.34
C LEU A 182 -1.54 -8.04 -8.05
N VAL A 183 -2.68 -7.86 -7.37
CA VAL A 183 -4.01 -7.98 -7.99
C VAL A 183 -4.14 -7.03 -9.19
N SER A 184 -3.74 -5.77 -9.03
CA SER A 184 -3.81 -4.75 -10.10
C SER A 184 -2.90 -5.04 -11.29
N LEU A 185 -1.75 -5.65 -11.05
CA LEU A 185 -0.72 -5.96 -12.06
C LEU A 185 -0.91 -7.31 -12.72
N SER A 186 -1.69 -8.21 -12.11
CA SER A 186 -2.02 -9.52 -12.67
C SER A 186 -2.89 -9.39 -13.93
N PRO A 187 -2.96 -10.43 -14.77
CA PRO A 187 -3.88 -10.48 -15.92
C PRO A 187 -5.35 -10.54 -15.52
N TRP A 188 -5.65 -10.88 -14.26
CA TRP A 188 -7.02 -11.00 -13.77
C TRP A 188 -7.82 -9.70 -13.96
N ARG A 189 -9.09 -9.87 -14.26
CA ARG A 189 -10.07 -8.78 -14.37
C ARG A 189 -11.37 -9.20 -13.65
N PRO A 190 -12.13 -8.27 -13.05
CA PRO A 190 -13.47 -8.55 -12.53
C PRO A 190 -14.33 -9.30 -13.55
N GLY A 191 -15.05 -10.34 -13.10
CA GLY A 191 -15.82 -11.24 -13.95
C GLY A 191 -15.03 -12.45 -14.47
N MET A 192 -13.72 -12.55 -14.17
CA MET A 192 -12.94 -13.76 -14.42
C MET A 192 -12.76 -14.54 -13.12
N PRO A 193 -12.80 -15.88 -13.12
CA PRO A 193 -12.36 -16.69 -11.99
C PRO A 193 -10.94 -16.33 -11.54
N LEU A 194 -10.76 -16.19 -10.23
CA LEU A 194 -9.47 -15.97 -9.58
C LEU A 194 -9.27 -16.99 -8.47
N HIS A 195 -8.15 -17.68 -8.49
CA HIS A 195 -7.83 -18.66 -7.48
C HIS A 195 -6.42 -18.48 -6.90
N ASP A 196 -6.31 -18.57 -5.57
CA ASP A 196 -5.05 -18.65 -4.84
C ASP A 196 -4.91 -20.03 -4.20
N PRO A 197 -4.08 -20.93 -4.73
CA PRO A 197 -3.94 -22.30 -4.22
C PRO A 197 -3.08 -22.40 -2.95
N MET A 198 -2.49 -21.29 -2.48
CA MET A 198 -1.65 -21.19 -1.29
C MET A 198 -1.96 -19.86 -0.57
N CYS A 199 -3.26 -19.66 -0.26
CA CYS A 199 -3.81 -18.35 0.10
C CYS A 199 -3.37 -17.85 1.48
N GLY A 200 -2.80 -18.69 2.32
CA GLY A 200 -2.47 -18.33 3.69
C GLY A 200 -3.69 -17.71 4.39
N THR A 201 -3.52 -16.53 4.94
CA THR A 201 -4.59 -15.80 5.62
C THR A 201 -5.51 -15.00 4.68
N GLY A 202 -5.51 -15.27 3.38
CA GLY A 202 -6.48 -14.79 2.39
C GLY A 202 -6.25 -13.38 1.84
N THR A 203 -5.14 -12.73 2.13
CA THR A 203 -4.93 -11.29 1.82
C THR A 203 -5.13 -10.97 0.33
N LEU A 204 -4.55 -11.75 -0.59
CA LEU A 204 -4.69 -11.52 -2.04
C LEU A 204 -6.15 -11.58 -2.48
N MET A 205 -6.88 -12.60 -2.03
CA MET A 205 -8.28 -12.82 -2.42
C MET A 205 -9.22 -11.77 -1.81
N ILE A 206 -8.97 -11.34 -0.57
CA ILE A 206 -9.74 -10.26 0.07
C ILE A 206 -9.52 -8.94 -0.67
N GLU A 207 -8.28 -8.57 -1.04
CA GLU A 207 -8.01 -7.35 -1.80
C GLU A 207 -8.62 -7.41 -3.23
N ALA A 208 -8.64 -8.59 -3.85
CA ALA A 208 -9.33 -8.81 -5.12
C ALA A 208 -10.85 -8.61 -4.98
N ALA A 209 -11.45 -9.21 -3.95
CA ALA A 209 -12.89 -9.08 -3.66
C ALA A 209 -13.28 -7.62 -3.36
N MET A 210 -12.50 -6.91 -2.54
CA MET A 210 -12.70 -5.49 -2.27
C MET A 210 -12.62 -4.64 -3.55
N ARG A 211 -11.69 -4.98 -4.45
CA ARG A 211 -11.58 -4.30 -5.75
C ARG A 211 -12.79 -4.58 -6.65
N MET A 212 -13.25 -5.83 -6.72
CA MET A 212 -14.41 -6.22 -7.53
C MET A 212 -15.70 -5.56 -7.05
N ALA A 213 -15.88 -5.48 -5.73
CA ALA A 213 -17.02 -4.81 -5.09
C ALA A 213 -16.93 -3.28 -5.07
N ASN A 214 -15.89 -2.68 -5.64
CA ASN A 214 -15.60 -1.25 -5.52
C ASN A 214 -15.64 -0.74 -4.07
N ARG A 215 -15.16 -1.55 -3.11
CA ARG A 215 -15.08 -1.16 -1.70
C ARG A 215 -13.83 -0.32 -1.48
N ALA A 216 -14.00 0.90 -0.98
CA ALA A 216 -12.85 1.74 -0.62
C ALA A 216 -12.06 1.10 0.54
N PRO A 217 -10.73 0.92 0.42
CA PRO A 217 -9.94 0.25 1.44
C PRO A 217 -9.87 0.99 2.77
N GLY A 218 -10.08 2.31 2.75
CA GLY A 218 -10.09 3.17 3.92
C GLY A 218 -11.45 3.33 4.62
N LEU A 219 -12.49 2.63 4.17
CA LEU A 219 -13.89 2.90 4.56
C LEU A 219 -14.16 2.73 6.06
N THR A 220 -13.45 1.83 6.74
CA THR A 220 -13.67 1.48 8.15
C THR A 220 -12.63 2.07 9.10
N ARG A 221 -11.85 3.06 8.66
CA ARG A 221 -10.81 3.69 9.48
C ARG A 221 -10.89 5.22 9.40
N SER A 222 -10.32 5.92 10.37
CA SER A 222 -10.07 7.36 10.35
C SER A 222 -8.69 7.68 9.76
N PHE A 223 -8.48 8.94 9.39
CA PHE A 223 -7.23 9.48 8.89
C PHE A 223 -6.84 10.72 9.68
N ALA A 224 -5.54 10.97 9.85
CA ALA A 224 -5.04 12.12 10.60
C ALA A 224 -5.55 13.47 10.05
N ILE A 225 -5.71 13.60 8.73
CA ILE A 225 -6.23 14.81 8.09
C ILE A 225 -7.63 15.21 8.59
N GLU A 226 -8.43 14.27 9.09
CA GLU A 226 -9.79 14.57 9.60
C GLU A 226 -9.76 15.36 10.91
N GLU A 227 -8.64 15.29 11.64
CA GLU A 227 -8.44 15.95 12.93
C GLU A 227 -7.65 17.27 12.80
N TRP A 228 -7.11 17.58 11.60
CA TRP A 228 -6.34 18.79 11.40
C TRP A 228 -7.21 20.04 11.53
N LYS A 229 -6.58 21.13 11.96
CA LYS A 229 -7.23 22.44 12.10
C LYS A 229 -7.86 22.93 10.78
N ASN A 230 -9.07 23.47 10.86
CA ASN A 230 -9.79 24.09 9.73
C ASN A 230 -10.08 23.17 8.53
N MET A 231 -10.20 21.87 8.73
CA MET A 231 -10.53 20.95 7.65
C MET A 231 -12.02 21.02 7.26
N PRO A 232 -12.36 20.72 5.99
CA PRO A 232 -13.73 20.72 5.50
C PRO A 232 -14.47 19.45 5.93
N THR A 233 -14.84 19.34 7.21
CA THR A 233 -15.42 18.13 7.81
C THR A 233 -16.68 17.64 7.15
N ASP A 234 -17.56 18.55 6.70
CA ASP A 234 -18.81 18.20 5.99
C ASP A 234 -18.52 17.56 4.63
N SER A 235 -17.55 18.11 3.87
CA SER A 235 -17.09 17.52 2.62
C SER A 235 -16.46 16.15 2.85
N PHE A 236 -15.70 15.96 3.94
CA PHE A 236 -15.11 14.66 4.28
C PHE A 236 -16.18 13.63 4.63
N ALA A 237 -17.23 14.01 5.35
CA ALA A 237 -18.38 13.15 5.64
C ALA A 237 -19.08 12.72 4.35
N GLN A 238 -19.34 13.64 3.43
CA GLN A 238 -19.94 13.34 2.13
C GLN A 238 -19.07 12.37 1.30
N ILE A 239 -17.74 12.57 1.25
CA ILE A 239 -16.81 11.68 0.54
C ILE A 239 -16.89 10.25 1.10
N ARG A 240 -17.05 10.08 2.41
CA ARG A 240 -17.23 8.77 3.04
C ARG A 240 -18.57 8.13 2.68
N ASP A 241 -19.65 8.91 2.65
CA ASP A 241 -20.99 8.42 2.32
C ASP A 241 -21.07 8.02 0.84
N ASP A 242 -20.47 8.78 -0.06
CA ASP A 242 -20.31 8.42 -1.48
C ASP A 242 -19.54 7.10 -1.64
N ALA A 243 -18.48 6.90 -0.85
CA ALA A 243 -17.70 5.66 -0.87
C ALA A 243 -18.47 4.45 -0.32
N LYS A 244 -19.35 4.65 0.69
CA LYS A 244 -20.28 3.62 1.17
C LYS A 244 -21.29 3.26 0.10
N ALA A 245 -21.90 4.27 -0.55
CA ALA A 245 -22.88 4.08 -1.63
C ALA A 245 -22.28 3.38 -2.87
N ALA A 246 -20.98 3.59 -3.13
CA ALA A 246 -20.27 2.96 -4.25
C ALA A 246 -19.95 1.47 -4.02
N PHE A 247 -20.09 0.95 -2.79
CA PHE A 247 -19.80 -0.43 -2.44
C PHE A 247 -20.89 -1.38 -2.96
N THR A 248 -20.52 -2.33 -3.81
CA THR A 248 -21.41 -3.26 -4.51
C THR A 248 -20.98 -4.71 -4.27
N PRO A 249 -21.21 -5.28 -3.07
CA PRO A 249 -20.73 -6.63 -2.70
C PRO A 249 -21.37 -7.74 -3.54
N GLU A 250 -22.51 -7.52 -4.16
CA GLU A 250 -23.18 -8.44 -5.07
C GLU A 250 -22.38 -8.72 -6.35
N ARG A 251 -21.42 -7.87 -6.69
CA ARG A 251 -20.53 -8.07 -7.85
C ARG A 251 -19.44 -9.12 -7.62
N ILE A 252 -19.23 -9.53 -6.36
CA ILE A 252 -18.16 -10.49 -6.05
C ILE A 252 -18.59 -11.87 -6.46
N GLU A 253 -17.88 -12.43 -7.44
CA GLU A 253 -18.08 -13.77 -7.97
C GLU A 253 -16.75 -14.40 -8.40
N GLY A 254 -16.67 -15.73 -8.42
CA GLY A 254 -15.54 -16.46 -8.99
C GLY A 254 -14.19 -16.26 -8.28
N ILE A 255 -14.18 -15.80 -7.02
CA ILE A 255 -12.96 -15.63 -6.22
C ILE A 255 -12.90 -16.77 -5.19
N SER A 256 -11.77 -17.47 -5.16
CA SER A 256 -11.53 -18.55 -4.23
C SER A 256 -10.07 -18.66 -3.80
N GLY A 257 -9.83 -19.25 -2.64
CA GLY A 257 -8.50 -19.54 -2.12
C GLY A 257 -8.46 -20.89 -1.43
N ALA A 258 -7.31 -21.55 -1.49
CA ALA A 258 -7.05 -22.77 -0.76
C ALA A 258 -5.71 -22.69 -0.03
N ASP A 259 -5.59 -23.39 1.07
CA ASP A 259 -4.32 -23.62 1.75
C ASP A 259 -4.31 -24.99 2.39
N ILE A 260 -3.15 -25.61 2.52
CA ILE A 260 -3.00 -26.90 3.15
C ILE A 260 -3.14 -26.81 4.69
N ASP A 261 -2.88 -25.61 5.25
CA ASP A 261 -2.99 -25.33 6.68
C ASP A 261 -4.43 -24.91 7.04
N PRO A 262 -5.17 -25.74 7.82
CA PRO A 262 -6.53 -25.41 8.25
C PRO A 262 -6.59 -24.15 9.13
N GLN A 263 -5.52 -23.83 9.88
CA GLN A 263 -5.49 -22.63 10.71
C GLN A 263 -5.39 -21.36 9.85
N ALA A 264 -4.59 -21.39 8.79
CA ALA A 264 -4.50 -20.30 7.83
C ALA A 264 -5.85 -20.05 7.14
N VAL A 265 -6.55 -21.11 6.72
CA VAL A 265 -7.89 -21.02 6.11
C VAL A 265 -8.92 -20.43 7.08
N GLU A 266 -8.89 -20.85 8.34
CA GLU A 266 -9.80 -20.29 9.36
C GLU A 266 -9.52 -18.78 9.58
N LEU A 267 -8.25 -18.38 9.61
CA LEU A 267 -7.88 -16.97 9.68
C LEU A 267 -8.34 -16.20 8.43
N ALA A 268 -8.23 -16.80 7.24
CA ALA A 268 -8.71 -16.18 6.00
C ALA A 268 -10.21 -15.90 6.05
N ARG A 269 -11.01 -16.83 6.57
CA ARG A 269 -12.46 -16.66 6.78
C ARG A 269 -12.78 -15.55 7.78
N ARG A 270 -12.04 -15.47 8.89
CA ARG A 270 -12.19 -14.39 9.89
C ARG A 270 -11.83 -13.03 9.32
N HIS A 271 -10.74 -12.93 8.55
CA HIS A 271 -10.35 -11.70 7.89
C HIS A 271 -11.40 -11.27 6.84
N LEU A 272 -11.98 -12.23 6.11
CA LEU A 272 -13.07 -11.96 5.17
C LEU A 272 -14.30 -11.39 5.88
N HIS A 273 -14.68 -11.98 7.03
CA HIS A 273 -15.76 -11.48 7.88
C HIS A 273 -15.49 -10.05 8.34
N GLN A 274 -14.30 -9.78 8.88
CA GLN A 274 -13.89 -8.44 9.31
C GLN A 274 -13.83 -7.42 8.17
N ALA A 275 -13.56 -7.88 6.94
CA ALA A 275 -13.67 -7.05 5.76
C ALA A 275 -15.12 -6.75 5.34
N GLY A 276 -16.14 -7.33 6.01
CA GLY A 276 -17.55 -7.20 5.64
C GLY A 276 -17.89 -7.87 4.31
N LEU A 277 -17.25 -9.01 4.01
CA LEU A 277 -17.36 -9.73 2.74
C LEU A 277 -17.77 -11.19 2.95
N ASP A 278 -18.54 -11.49 4.02
CA ASP A 278 -18.96 -12.84 4.37
C ASP A 278 -19.61 -13.57 3.20
N GLY A 279 -19.20 -14.83 2.99
CA GLY A 279 -19.73 -15.69 1.94
C GLY A 279 -19.39 -15.27 0.51
N LYS A 280 -18.59 -14.20 0.33
CA LYS A 280 -18.26 -13.66 -1.00
C LYS A 280 -17.01 -14.28 -1.63
N VAL A 281 -16.14 -14.89 -0.81
CA VAL A 281 -14.95 -15.61 -1.26
C VAL A 281 -14.98 -17.00 -0.64
N ARG A 282 -14.75 -18.03 -1.44
CA ARG A 282 -14.65 -19.42 -0.95
C ARG A 282 -13.22 -19.69 -0.50
N PHE A 283 -13.06 -20.04 0.78
CA PHE A 283 -11.79 -20.53 1.31
C PHE A 283 -11.93 -21.99 1.75
N GLU A 284 -11.01 -22.86 1.31
CA GLU A 284 -11.05 -24.28 1.61
C GLU A 284 -9.68 -24.85 2.00
N VAL A 285 -9.68 -25.91 2.79
CA VAL A 285 -8.45 -26.65 3.11
C VAL A 285 -8.19 -27.63 1.99
N ALA A 286 -7.14 -27.39 1.20
CA ALA A 286 -6.76 -28.25 0.09
C ALA A 286 -5.28 -28.11 -0.24
N ASP A 287 -4.72 -29.18 -0.81
CA ASP A 287 -3.36 -29.16 -1.35
C ASP A 287 -3.38 -28.53 -2.75
N ALA A 288 -2.51 -27.55 -2.99
CA ALA A 288 -2.37 -26.86 -4.27
C ALA A 288 -2.17 -27.80 -5.46
N ARG A 289 -1.55 -28.96 -5.23
CA ARG A 289 -1.33 -29.99 -6.27
C ARG A 289 -2.62 -30.64 -6.78
N ASN A 290 -3.67 -30.64 -5.95
CA ASN A 290 -4.98 -31.23 -6.22
C ASN A 290 -6.03 -30.18 -6.60
N CYS A 291 -5.61 -28.98 -6.99
CA CYS A 291 -6.50 -27.87 -7.31
C CYS A 291 -7.46 -28.25 -8.46
N GLN A 292 -8.75 -28.08 -8.21
CA GLN A 292 -9.81 -28.21 -9.21
C GLN A 292 -10.25 -26.81 -9.63
N LEU A 293 -10.23 -26.56 -10.93
CA LEU A 293 -10.56 -25.27 -11.51
C LEU A 293 -11.97 -25.27 -12.10
N GLU A 294 -12.68 -24.18 -11.86
CA GLU A 294 -13.97 -23.92 -12.49
C GLU A 294 -13.78 -22.97 -13.69
N GLY A 295 -14.37 -23.32 -14.82
CA GLY A 295 -14.34 -22.52 -16.04
C GLY A 295 -13.10 -22.73 -16.93
N GLU A 296 -13.27 -22.42 -18.20
CA GLU A 296 -12.24 -22.58 -19.23
C GLU A 296 -11.14 -21.52 -19.16
N ARG A 297 -11.42 -20.37 -18.53
CA ARG A 297 -10.51 -19.22 -18.42
C ARG A 297 -10.51 -18.68 -17.01
N GLY A 298 -9.34 -18.25 -16.54
CA GLY A 298 -9.19 -17.68 -15.21
C GLY A 298 -7.76 -17.21 -14.95
N ALA A 299 -7.50 -16.88 -13.69
CA ALA A 299 -6.18 -16.49 -13.25
C ALA A 299 -5.84 -17.14 -11.89
N PHE A 300 -4.62 -17.63 -11.80
CA PHE A 300 -3.97 -17.87 -10.53
C PHE A 300 -3.20 -16.62 -10.07
N LEU A 301 -3.30 -16.33 -8.79
CA LEU A 301 -2.49 -15.29 -8.17
C LEU A 301 -2.12 -15.73 -6.76
N TYR A 302 -0.84 -15.95 -6.50
CA TYR A 302 -0.41 -16.50 -5.22
C TYR A 302 0.99 -16.03 -4.80
N ASN A 303 1.23 -16.19 -3.50
CA ASN A 303 2.50 -15.97 -2.84
C ASN A 303 3.01 -17.30 -2.29
N PRO A 304 3.77 -18.10 -3.07
CA PRO A 304 4.20 -19.43 -2.67
C PRO A 304 5.25 -19.36 -1.55
N PRO A 305 5.48 -20.46 -0.81
CA PRO A 305 6.62 -20.55 0.12
C PRO A 305 7.94 -20.40 -0.64
N TYR A 306 8.93 -19.71 -0.04
CA TYR A 306 10.19 -19.38 -0.71
C TYR A 306 11.30 -20.39 -0.44
N GLY A 307 11.12 -21.30 0.55
CA GLY A 307 12.12 -22.29 0.94
C GLY A 307 13.35 -21.64 1.58
N GLU A 308 13.15 -20.96 2.71
CA GLU A 308 14.23 -20.27 3.43
C GLU A 308 15.29 -21.25 3.97
N ARG A 309 14.90 -22.48 4.33
CA ARG A 309 15.79 -23.57 4.73
C ARG A 309 16.10 -24.49 3.56
N LEU A 310 17.27 -25.14 3.60
CA LEU A 310 17.74 -25.99 2.48
C LEU A 310 16.82 -27.20 2.24
N SER A 311 16.25 -27.80 3.31
CA SER A 311 15.22 -28.88 3.24
C SER A 311 13.96 -28.41 2.52
N ASP A 312 13.47 -27.23 2.92
CA ASP A 312 12.21 -26.66 2.44
C ASP A 312 12.33 -26.23 0.96
N ARG A 313 13.56 -25.93 0.51
CA ARG A 313 13.85 -25.51 -0.88
C ARG A 313 13.50 -26.58 -1.90
N LYS A 314 13.83 -27.85 -1.63
CA LYS A 314 13.51 -28.96 -2.54
C LYS A 314 12.00 -29.22 -2.61
N GLU A 315 11.30 -29.08 -1.47
CA GLU A 315 9.84 -29.22 -1.42
C GLU A 315 9.16 -28.08 -2.20
N CYS A 316 9.64 -26.85 -2.04
CA CYS A 316 9.17 -25.70 -2.82
C CYS A 316 9.42 -25.89 -4.31
N GLU A 317 10.61 -26.38 -4.72
CA GLU A 317 10.92 -26.64 -6.14
C GLU A 317 9.99 -27.71 -6.74
N ALA A 318 9.67 -28.76 -5.99
CA ALA A 318 8.68 -29.78 -6.40
C ALA A 318 7.28 -29.18 -6.53
N LEU A 319 6.87 -28.34 -5.59
CA LEU A 319 5.57 -27.63 -5.64
C LEU A 319 5.49 -26.71 -6.86
N TYR A 320 6.55 -25.94 -7.16
CA TYR A 320 6.60 -25.08 -8.34
C TYR A 320 6.48 -25.88 -9.64
N HIS A 321 7.09 -27.09 -9.69
CA HIS A 321 6.95 -27.98 -10.81
C HIS A 321 5.50 -28.41 -11.05
N GLU A 322 4.81 -28.82 -9.99
CA GLU A 322 3.38 -29.20 -10.05
C GLU A 322 2.50 -28.04 -10.52
N MET A 323 2.76 -26.81 -10.04
CA MET A 323 2.05 -25.61 -10.50
C MET A 323 2.29 -25.33 -11.99
N GLY A 324 3.51 -25.61 -12.48
CA GLY A 324 3.83 -25.53 -13.91
C GLY A 324 3.07 -26.58 -14.75
N LEU A 325 2.90 -27.79 -14.23
CA LEU A 325 2.08 -28.83 -14.84
C LEU A 325 0.59 -28.47 -14.84
N LEU A 326 0.10 -27.92 -13.73
CA LEU A 326 -1.28 -27.46 -13.61
C LEU A 326 -1.60 -26.40 -14.68
N LEU A 327 -0.75 -25.38 -14.85
CA LEU A 327 -0.95 -24.36 -15.87
C LEU A 327 -0.94 -24.93 -17.29
N ARG A 328 -0.10 -25.93 -17.58
CA ARG A 328 -0.07 -26.59 -18.89
C ARG A 328 -1.37 -27.35 -19.21
N ARG A 329 -2.01 -27.94 -18.19
CA ARG A 329 -3.31 -28.63 -18.33
C ARG A 329 -4.48 -27.67 -18.55
N HIS A 330 -4.30 -26.36 -18.20
CA HIS A 330 -5.33 -25.33 -18.28
C HIS A 330 -4.88 -24.15 -19.16
N PRO A 331 -4.82 -24.32 -20.51
CA PRO A 331 -4.24 -23.33 -21.42
C PRO A 331 -5.01 -21.98 -21.47
N GLY A 332 -6.25 -21.94 -20.99
CA GLY A 332 -7.05 -20.71 -20.86
C GLY A 332 -6.75 -19.91 -19.59
N TRP A 333 -5.95 -20.47 -18.67
CA TRP A 333 -5.60 -19.82 -17.42
C TRP A 333 -4.25 -19.11 -17.51
N SER A 334 -4.13 -17.99 -16.81
CA SER A 334 -2.86 -17.33 -16.54
C SER A 334 -2.45 -17.59 -15.10
N LEU A 335 -1.15 -17.44 -14.80
CA LEU A 335 -0.62 -17.60 -13.46
C LEU A 335 0.30 -16.42 -13.14
N SER A 336 0.11 -15.83 -11.98
CA SER A 336 1.02 -14.81 -11.43
C SER A 336 1.48 -15.21 -10.04
N ALA A 337 2.79 -15.15 -9.80
CA ALA A 337 3.39 -15.45 -8.51
C ALA A 337 4.40 -14.39 -8.11
N ILE A 338 4.44 -14.04 -6.83
CA ILE A 338 5.54 -13.26 -6.24
C ILE A 338 6.45 -14.20 -5.48
N THR A 339 7.76 -14.16 -5.74
CA THR A 339 8.71 -15.06 -5.09
C THR A 339 10.11 -14.42 -5.02
N SER A 340 10.86 -14.74 -3.97
CA SER A 340 12.30 -14.46 -3.87
C SER A 340 13.16 -15.65 -4.28
N HIS A 341 12.56 -16.78 -4.66
CA HIS A 341 13.30 -18.00 -4.98
C HIS A 341 13.99 -17.88 -6.36
N PRO A 342 15.34 -17.90 -6.44
CA PRO A 342 16.06 -17.63 -7.70
C PRO A 342 15.88 -18.71 -8.77
N GLY A 343 15.48 -19.91 -8.37
CA GLY A 343 15.25 -21.06 -9.26
C GLY A 343 13.78 -21.25 -9.69
N PHE A 344 12.88 -20.33 -9.38
CA PHE A 344 11.44 -20.50 -9.59
C PHE A 344 11.11 -20.91 -11.03
N GLU A 345 11.57 -20.17 -12.06
CA GLU A 345 11.27 -20.48 -13.47
C GLU A 345 11.80 -21.85 -13.91
N ARG A 346 12.99 -22.23 -13.41
CA ARG A 346 13.58 -23.53 -13.73
C ARG A 346 12.72 -24.67 -13.19
N SER A 347 12.29 -24.55 -11.94
CA SER A 347 11.46 -25.56 -11.29
C SER A 347 10.05 -25.58 -11.85
N PHE A 348 9.49 -24.40 -12.15
CA PHE A 348 8.20 -24.26 -12.83
C PHE A 348 8.19 -24.82 -14.27
N GLY A 349 9.36 -24.97 -14.88
CA GLY A 349 9.55 -25.56 -16.21
C GLY A 349 9.16 -24.65 -17.39
N ARG A 350 9.05 -23.33 -17.15
CA ARG A 350 8.76 -22.33 -18.17
C ARG A 350 9.32 -20.97 -17.77
N ARG A 351 9.77 -20.16 -18.73
CA ARG A 351 10.11 -18.76 -18.53
C ARG A 351 8.86 -17.91 -18.42
N ALA A 352 8.89 -16.90 -17.56
CA ALA A 352 7.81 -15.95 -17.40
C ALA A 352 7.63 -15.09 -18.66
N ASP A 353 6.38 -14.82 -19.01
CA ASP A 353 6.03 -13.91 -20.10
C ASP A 353 6.30 -12.45 -19.70
N LYS A 354 6.23 -12.15 -18.39
CA LYS A 354 6.51 -10.83 -17.81
C LYS A 354 7.09 -10.96 -16.41
N LYS A 355 8.02 -10.08 -16.07
CA LYS A 355 8.63 -9.98 -14.73
C LYS A 355 8.64 -8.54 -14.23
N ARG A 356 8.50 -8.39 -12.93
CA ARG A 356 8.69 -7.12 -12.23
C ARG A 356 9.39 -7.37 -10.91
N ARG A 357 10.34 -6.51 -10.56
CA ARG A 357 11.04 -6.55 -9.28
C ARG A 357 10.29 -5.71 -8.26
N PHE A 358 10.17 -6.24 -7.04
CA PHE A 358 9.59 -5.59 -5.87
C PHE A 358 10.40 -5.90 -4.62
N TYR A 359 10.09 -5.20 -3.54
CA TYR A 359 10.60 -5.50 -2.22
C TYR A 359 9.45 -5.80 -1.27
N ASN A 360 9.42 -7.01 -0.70
CA ASN A 360 8.54 -7.36 0.41
C ASN A 360 9.28 -7.15 1.71
N GLY A 361 9.12 -5.98 2.33
CA GLY A 361 9.99 -5.54 3.43
C GLY A 361 11.43 -5.31 2.93
N ARG A 362 12.39 -6.11 3.42
CA ARG A 362 13.80 -6.08 3.00
C ARG A 362 14.12 -7.13 1.93
N LEU A 363 13.19 -8.02 1.64
CA LEU A 363 13.39 -9.13 0.74
C LEU A 363 13.11 -8.71 -0.71
N GLU A 364 14.11 -8.85 -1.59
CA GLU A 364 13.92 -8.65 -3.02
C GLU A 364 13.11 -9.82 -3.59
N CYS A 365 12.03 -9.51 -4.29
CA CYS A 365 11.12 -10.46 -4.90
C CYS A 365 10.91 -10.15 -6.38
N GLU A 366 10.63 -11.17 -7.16
CA GLU A 366 10.14 -11.03 -8.52
C GLU A 366 8.65 -11.41 -8.60
N PHE A 367 7.86 -10.56 -9.22
CA PHE A 367 6.49 -10.87 -9.63
C PHE A 367 6.51 -11.34 -11.08
N MET A 368 6.21 -12.60 -11.26
CA MET A 368 6.27 -13.30 -12.53
C MET A 368 4.86 -13.63 -13.03
N THR A 369 4.63 -13.46 -14.32
CA THR A 369 3.35 -13.80 -14.97
C THR A 369 3.58 -14.76 -16.11
N PHE A 370 2.74 -15.79 -16.20
CA PHE A 370 2.78 -16.88 -17.17
C PHE A 370 1.40 -17.06 -17.82
N GLY A 371 1.36 -17.59 -19.03
CA GLY A 371 0.10 -17.90 -19.72
C GLY A 371 -0.61 -16.68 -20.31
N LEU A 372 0.12 -15.58 -20.57
CA LEU A 372 -0.47 -14.45 -21.27
C LEU A 372 -0.89 -14.82 -22.69
N PRO A 373 -2.05 -14.33 -23.18
CA PRO A 373 -2.41 -14.49 -24.57
C PRO A 373 -1.31 -13.90 -25.47
N LYS A 374 -0.83 -14.68 -26.42
CA LYS A 374 0.12 -14.15 -27.41
C LYS A 374 -0.56 -13.04 -28.20
N PRO A 375 0.10 -11.89 -28.44
CA PRO A 375 -0.45 -10.87 -29.31
C PRO A 375 -0.73 -11.49 -30.65
N LYS A 376 -1.95 -11.29 -31.20
CA LYS A 376 -2.25 -11.70 -32.56
C LYS A 376 -1.20 -11.02 -33.46
N LYS A 377 -0.40 -11.82 -34.19
CA LYS A 377 0.44 -11.27 -35.25
C LYS A 377 -0.49 -10.55 -36.21
N LYS A 378 -0.32 -9.23 -36.34
CA LYS A 378 -0.97 -8.44 -37.39
C LYS A 378 -0.35 -8.81 -38.74
#